data_78d29791b4f1e0320464fd3509665c5a
#
_entry.id   78d29791b4f1e0320464fd3509665c5a
#
_cell.length_a   1.000
_cell.length_b   1.000
_cell.length_c   1.000
_cell.angle_alpha   90.00
_cell.angle_beta   90.00
_cell.angle_gamma   90.00
#
_symmetry.space_group_name_H-M   'P 1'
#
loop_
_entity.id
_entity.type
_entity.pdbx_description
1 polymer ?
#
loop_
_entity_poly.entity_id
_entity_poly.type
_entity_poly.pdbx_seq_one_letter_code
_entity_poly.pdbx_strand_id
1 'polypeptide(L)'
;MYQIIADEADFIVICKSANIHFHSQDGSAGVVAQAELDLGIKLYSVHRLDTLTSGLLILAKSSAAAAEFTRQFSQHKVQKYYLALAKGKPKKKQGWVIGDMAKSRRSMHKLLRSMDNPAKTQFFSHSVGDGIRLYLLKPLTGKTHQLRVALASIGVPILGDELYGGDASDRGYLHAYSLNFSYKAQAYQYSVAPPSGVAFNSPAVIEQLQQWQSPEQLTWPKVK
;
A
#
# COMPACT_ATOMS: atom_id res chain seq x y z
N MET A 1 4.39 0.73 17.14
CA MET A 1 4.83 0.41 15.77
C MET A 1 3.71 -0.18 14.91
N TYR A 2 2.80 -0.95 15.50
CA TYR A 2 1.70 -1.62 14.79
C TYR A 2 0.50 -1.86 15.72
N GLN A 3 -0.64 -2.19 15.14
CA GLN A 3 -1.85 -2.68 15.80
C GLN A 3 -2.21 -4.04 15.19
N ILE A 4 -2.63 -5.01 16.01
CA ILE A 4 -3.18 -6.28 15.53
C ILE A 4 -4.60 -6.03 15.03
N ILE A 5 -4.88 -6.42 13.81
CA ILE A 5 -6.21 -6.34 13.16
C ILE A 5 -6.91 -7.69 13.22
N ALA A 6 -6.17 -8.78 13.02
CA ALA A 6 -6.68 -10.14 13.15
C ALA A 6 -5.55 -11.09 13.59
N ASP A 7 -5.93 -12.09 14.39
CA ASP A 7 -5.04 -13.14 14.88
C ASP A 7 -5.66 -14.49 14.53
N GLU A 8 -5.25 -15.04 13.38
CA GLU A 8 -5.71 -16.31 12.85
C GLU A 8 -4.76 -17.45 13.23
N ALA A 9 -5.20 -18.70 13.10
CA ALA A 9 -4.37 -19.86 13.46
C ALA A 9 -3.02 -19.91 12.74
N ASP A 10 -2.99 -19.57 11.45
CA ASP A 10 -1.80 -19.70 10.58
C ASP A 10 -1.11 -18.36 10.25
N PHE A 11 -1.75 -17.22 10.54
CA PHE A 11 -1.23 -15.89 10.23
C PHE A 11 -1.81 -14.81 11.14
N ILE A 12 -1.15 -13.67 11.18
CA ILE A 12 -1.69 -12.43 11.76
C ILE A 12 -1.78 -11.36 10.68
N VAL A 13 -2.74 -10.47 10.84
CA VAL A 13 -2.85 -9.23 10.06
C VAL A 13 -2.62 -8.07 11.01
N ILE A 14 -1.64 -7.25 10.69
CA ILE A 14 -1.32 -6.06 11.48
C ILE A 14 -1.52 -4.79 10.64
N CYS A 15 -1.79 -3.68 11.30
CA CYS A 15 -1.71 -2.33 10.73
C CYS A 15 -0.39 -1.70 11.16
N LYS A 16 0.60 -1.67 10.25
CA LYS A 16 1.89 -1.02 10.47
C LYS A 16 1.73 0.50 10.52
N SER A 17 2.34 1.17 11.48
CA SER A 17 2.41 2.64 11.50
C SER A 17 3.28 3.18 10.35
N ALA A 18 3.05 4.44 9.98
CA ALA A 18 3.94 5.14 9.03
C ALA A 18 5.33 5.35 9.65
N ASN A 19 6.33 5.52 8.80
CA ASN A 19 7.72 5.79 9.17
C ASN A 19 8.40 4.69 10.02
N ILE A 20 7.84 3.47 10.01
CA ILE A 20 8.42 2.29 10.66
C ILE A 20 9.06 1.40 9.61
N HIS A 21 10.32 1.01 9.83
CA HIS A 21 11.04 0.09 8.98
C HIS A 21 10.40 -1.31 9.01
N PHE A 22 10.43 -1.96 7.86
CA PHE A 22 9.96 -3.34 7.74
C PHE A 22 10.94 -4.33 8.37
N HIS A 23 12.21 -4.22 8.02
CA HIS A 23 13.33 -4.98 8.62
C HIS A 23 14.06 -4.13 9.65
N SER A 24 14.74 -4.79 10.57
CA SER A 24 15.63 -4.11 11.52
C SER A 24 16.73 -3.36 10.76
N GLN A 25 16.97 -2.12 11.14
CA GLN A 25 17.95 -1.25 10.53
C GLN A 25 18.53 -0.31 11.59
N ASP A 26 19.84 -0.03 11.48
CA ASP A 26 20.56 0.93 12.34
C ASP A 26 20.35 0.70 13.84
N GLY A 27 20.34 -0.58 14.26
CA GLY A 27 20.14 -0.96 15.67
C GLY A 27 18.69 -0.91 16.16
N SER A 28 17.74 -0.46 15.34
CA SER A 28 16.32 -0.43 15.66
C SER A 28 15.59 -1.63 15.10
N ALA A 29 14.70 -2.24 15.90
CA ALA A 29 13.87 -3.36 15.46
C ALA A 29 12.89 -2.89 14.39
N GLY A 30 12.81 -3.61 13.27
CA GLY A 30 11.73 -3.45 12.29
C GLY A 30 10.42 -4.03 12.81
N VAL A 31 9.31 -3.71 12.13
CA VAL A 31 7.96 -4.11 12.58
C VAL A 31 7.82 -5.62 12.76
N VAL A 32 8.48 -6.45 11.94
CA VAL A 32 8.41 -7.92 12.06
C VAL A 32 9.10 -8.39 13.32
N ALA A 33 10.34 -7.93 13.56
CA ALA A 33 11.11 -8.29 14.76
C ALA A 33 10.40 -7.82 16.03
N GLN A 34 9.80 -6.63 16.03
CA GLN A 34 9.03 -6.15 17.17
C GLN A 34 7.78 -7.02 17.42
N ALA A 35 7.06 -7.42 16.36
CA ALA A 35 5.91 -8.30 16.51
C ALA A 35 6.30 -9.69 17.02
N GLU A 36 7.45 -10.25 16.60
CA GLU A 36 7.97 -11.50 17.14
C GLU A 36 8.27 -11.39 18.64
N LEU A 37 8.89 -10.29 19.07
CA LEU A 37 9.19 -10.03 20.49
C LEU A 37 7.90 -9.88 21.32
N ASP A 38 6.95 -9.09 20.85
CA ASP A 38 5.71 -8.79 21.59
C ASP A 38 4.83 -10.05 21.75
N LEU A 39 4.79 -10.92 20.72
CA LEU A 39 3.95 -12.11 20.69
C LEU A 39 4.66 -13.38 21.20
N GLY A 40 5.97 -13.35 21.33
CA GLY A 40 6.76 -14.52 21.75
C GLY A 40 6.74 -15.68 20.75
N ILE A 41 6.47 -15.42 19.48
CA ILE A 41 6.41 -16.43 18.41
C ILE A 41 7.22 -16.00 17.19
N LYS A 42 7.70 -16.99 16.44
CA LYS A 42 8.35 -16.74 15.14
C LYS A 42 7.30 -16.32 14.10
N LEU A 43 7.59 -15.24 13.36
CA LEU A 43 6.77 -14.74 12.27
C LEU A 43 7.56 -14.72 10.96
N TYR A 44 6.86 -14.98 9.89
CA TYR A 44 7.41 -15.03 8.54
C TYR A 44 6.80 -13.95 7.67
N SER A 45 7.66 -13.10 7.10
CA SER A 45 7.21 -12.07 6.15
C SER A 45 6.89 -12.68 4.79
N VAL A 46 5.73 -12.33 4.25
CA VAL A 46 5.23 -12.83 2.95
C VAL A 46 5.09 -11.72 1.91
N HIS A 47 5.04 -10.48 2.35
CA HIS A 47 5.12 -9.25 1.56
C HIS A 47 5.67 -8.12 2.44
N ARG A 48 5.84 -6.96 1.86
CA ARG A 48 6.41 -5.81 2.57
C ARG A 48 5.70 -4.51 2.24
N LEU A 49 5.82 -3.54 3.16
CA LEU A 49 5.47 -2.15 2.95
C LEU A 49 6.74 -1.28 3.06
N ASP A 50 6.79 -0.20 2.30
CA ASP A 50 7.86 0.80 2.44
C ASP A 50 7.80 1.47 3.83
N THR A 51 8.90 2.05 4.28
CA THR A 51 9.00 2.72 5.58
C THR A 51 7.90 3.78 5.76
N LEU A 52 7.69 4.64 4.75
CA LEU A 52 6.67 5.69 4.80
C LEU A 52 5.23 5.16 4.77
N THR A 53 5.02 3.94 4.24
CA THR A 53 3.69 3.37 4.05
C THR A 53 3.16 2.77 5.36
N SER A 54 1.97 3.17 5.76
CA SER A 54 1.23 2.52 6.84
C SER A 54 0.22 1.50 6.32
N GLY A 55 -0.40 0.71 7.21
CA GLY A 55 -1.55 -0.12 6.90
C GLY A 55 -1.29 -1.61 6.94
N LEU A 56 -2.17 -2.35 6.29
CA LEU A 56 -2.31 -3.80 6.42
C LEU A 56 -1.08 -4.57 5.94
N LEU A 57 -0.61 -5.48 6.79
CA LEU A 57 0.52 -6.36 6.55
C LEU A 57 0.19 -7.75 7.10
N ILE A 58 0.38 -8.80 6.27
CA ILE A 58 0.21 -10.20 6.66
C ILE A 58 1.55 -10.75 7.09
N LEU A 59 1.58 -11.41 8.25
CA LEU A 59 2.73 -12.18 8.74
C LEU A 59 2.27 -13.60 9.00
N ALA A 60 2.94 -14.59 8.43
CA ALA A 60 2.62 -16.00 8.62
C ALA A 60 3.23 -16.52 9.92
N LYS A 61 2.56 -17.49 10.58
CA LYS A 61 3.02 -18.11 11.83
C LYS A 61 3.81 -19.40 11.62
N SER A 62 3.90 -19.88 10.37
CA SER A 62 4.68 -21.07 10.01
C SER A 62 5.31 -20.93 8.63
N SER A 63 6.33 -21.72 8.35
CA SER A 63 6.97 -21.75 7.03
C SER A 63 6.02 -22.25 5.94
N ALA A 64 5.12 -23.19 6.28
CA ALA A 64 4.11 -23.70 5.34
C ALA A 64 3.10 -22.60 4.95
N ALA A 65 2.58 -21.83 5.93
CA ALA A 65 1.73 -20.69 5.66
C ALA A 65 2.46 -19.60 4.86
N ALA A 66 3.74 -19.34 5.18
CA ALA A 66 4.56 -18.38 4.46
C ALA A 66 4.77 -18.77 2.99
N ALA A 67 5.02 -20.05 2.70
CA ALA A 67 5.15 -20.56 1.34
C ALA A 67 3.84 -20.36 0.54
N GLU A 68 2.69 -20.67 1.13
CA GLU A 68 1.38 -20.48 0.49
C GLU A 68 1.10 -18.99 0.22
N PHE A 69 1.29 -18.10 1.17
CA PHE A 69 1.11 -16.66 0.94
C PHE A 69 2.09 -16.12 -0.10
N THR A 70 3.37 -16.52 -0.05
CA THR A 70 4.37 -16.12 -1.05
C THR A 70 3.92 -16.53 -2.46
N ARG A 71 3.38 -17.75 -2.61
CA ARG A 71 2.80 -18.24 -3.86
C ARG A 71 1.63 -17.37 -4.32
N GLN A 72 0.71 -17.01 -3.41
CA GLN A 72 -0.45 -16.17 -3.73
C GLN A 72 -0.03 -14.76 -4.15
N PHE A 73 0.93 -14.14 -3.44
CA PHE A 73 1.46 -12.83 -3.82
C PHE A 73 2.15 -12.86 -5.18
N SER A 74 2.98 -13.88 -5.46
CA SER A 74 3.67 -14.04 -6.75
C SER A 74 2.70 -14.29 -7.91
N GLN A 75 1.58 -14.98 -7.66
CA GLN A 75 0.52 -15.25 -8.62
C GLN A 75 -0.53 -14.12 -8.70
N HIS A 76 -0.32 -13.01 -7.99
CA HIS A 76 -1.24 -11.86 -7.93
C HIS A 76 -2.68 -12.21 -7.48
N LYS A 77 -2.83 -13.25 -6.65
CA LYS A 77 -4.12 -13.70 -6.10
C LYS A 77 -4.59 -12.89 -4.89
N VAL A 78 -3.67 -12.18 -4.23
CA VAL A 78 -4.03 -11.25 -3.16
C VAL A 78 -4.40 -9.91 -3.77
N GLN A 79 -5.66 -9.50 -3.64
CA GLN A 79 -6.10 -8.17 -4.03
C GLN A 79 -5.72 -7.16 -2.94
N LYS A 80 -5.16 -6.04 -3.38
CA LYS A 80 -4.64 -4.98 -2.51
C LYS A 80 -5.22 -3.64 -2.94
N TYR A 81 -5.64 -2.86 -1.96
CA TYR A 81 -6.12 -1.50 -2.19
C TYR A 81 -5.39 -0.55 -1.25
N TYR A 82 -4.98 0.59 -1.80
CA TYR A 82 -4.23 1.59 -1.06
C TYR A 82 -4.91 2.94 -1.18
N LEU A 83 -4.75 3.74 -0.14
CA LEU A 83 -5.11 5.15 -0.13
C LEU A 83 -3.83 5.99 -0.24
N ALA A 84 -3.89 7.07 -1.00
CA ALA A 84 -2.83 8.06 -1.03
C ALA A 84 -3.43 9.46 -1.12
N LEU A 85 -2.75 10.43 -0.52
CA LEU A 85 -3.01 11.85 -0.77
C LEU A 85 -1.89 12.43 -1.60
N ALA A 86 -2.24 13.23 -2.60
CA ALA A 86 -1.30 13.94 -3.43
C ALA A 86 -1.84 15.33 -3.77
N LYS A 87 -0.94 16.30 -3.89
CA LYS A 87 -1.27 17.66 -4.31
C LYS A 87 -1.25 17.75 -5.83
N GLY A 88 -2.12 18.58 -6.37
CA GLY A 88 -2.20 18.84 -7.80
C GLY A 88 -3.37 18.13 -8.49
N LYS A 89 -3.42 18.29 -9.81
CA LYS A 89 -4.53 17.83 -10.65
C LYS A 89 -4.01 16.86 -11.71
N PRO A 90 -4.36 15.57 -11.64
CA PRO A 90 -3.98 14.61 -12.68
C PRO A 90 -4.76 14.91 -13.97
N LYS A 91 -4.20 14.53 -15.12
CA LYS A 91 -4.88 14.68 -16.41
C LYS A 91 -6.21 13.91 -16.46
N LYS A 92 -6.34 12.82 -15.74
CA LYS A 92 -7.55 11.99 -15.64
C LYS A 92 -7.86 11.73 -14.17
N LYS A 93 -9.16 11.77 -13.81
CA LYS A 93 -9.62 11.48 -12.45
C LYS A 93 -9.53 10.00 -12.09
N GLN A 94 -9.47 9.12 -13.09
CA GLN A 94 -9.36 7.68 -12.95
C GLN A 94 -8.65 7.08 -14.17
N GLY A 95 -8.03 5.92 -14.01
CA GLY A 95 -7.35 5.26 -15.11
C GLY A 95 -6.31 4.24 -14.68
N TRP A 96 -5.32 4.10 -15.54
CA TRP A 96 -4.21 3.18 -15.39
C TRP A 96 -2.87 3.91 -15.45
N VAL A 97 -1.92 3.41 -14.67
CA VAL A 97 -0.49 3.68 -14.86
C VAL A 97 0.17 2.33 -15.14
N ILE A 98 0.74 2.19 -16.33
CA ILE A 98 1.34 0.95 -16.82
C ILE A 98 2.69 1.28 -17.46
N GLY A 99 3.71 0.48 -17.18
CA GLY A 99 5.03 0.56 -17.77
C GLY A 99 6.05 -0.22 -16.97
N ASP A 100 7.16 -0.56 -17.60
CA ASP A 100 8.28 -1.18 -16.89
C ASP A 100 8.85 -0.23 -15.85
N MET A 101 9.51 -0.77 -14.85
CA MET A 101 10.16 0.01 -13.81
C MET A 101 11.66 -0.28 -13.78
N ALA A 102 12.47 0.75 -13.76
CA ALA A 102 13.92 0.66 -13.62
C ALA A 102 14.42 1.42 -12.40
N LYS A 103 15.55 0.98 -11.84
CA LYS A 103 16.27 1.72 -10.81
C LYS A 103 16.72 3.08 -11.36
N SER A 104 16.75 4.10 -10.52
CA SER A 104 17.21 5.44 -10.79
C SER A 104 18.18 5.89 -9.69
N ARG A 105 18.53 7.17 -9.63
CA ARG A 105 19.46 7.71 -8.63
C ARG A 105 18.88 7.59 -7.21
N ARG A 106 19.71 7.60 -6.18
CA ARG A 106 19.33 7.66 -4.75
C ARG A 106 18.26 6.66 -4.34
N SER A 107 18.41 5.39 -4.75
CA SER A 107 17.45 4.32 -4.48
C SER A 107 16.04 4.54 -5.04
N MET A 108 15.84 5.52 -5.91
CA MET A 108 14.58 5.74 -6.62
C MET A 108 14.35 4.69 -7.71
N HIS A 109 13.13 4.66 -8.20
CA HIS A 109 12.73 3.96 -9.41
C HIS A 109 12.02 4.94 -10.36
N LYS A 110 11.99 4.62 -11.63
CA LYS A 110 11.26 5.38 -12.66
C LYS A 110 10.42 4.47 -13.52
N LEU A 111 9.31 5.00 -14.02
CA LEU A 111 8.46 4.34 -14.99
C LEU A 111 9.07 4.50 -16.38
N LEU A 112 9.11 3.41 -17.14
CA LEU A 112 9.54 3.38 -18.54
C LEU A 112 8.32 3.22 -19.44
N ARG A 113 8.50 3.51 -20.74
CA ARG A 113 7.46 3.30 -21.76
C ARG A 113 7.43 1.86 -22.28
N SER A 114 8.48 1.06 -22.04
CA SER A 114 8.51 -0.35 -22.39
C SER A 114 7.48 -1.16 -21.59
N MET A 115 7.12 -2.33 -22.09
CA MET A 115 6.03 -3.19 -21.60
C MET A 115 6.44 -4.66 -21.49
N ASP A 116 7.72 -4.94 -21.22
CA ASP A 116 8.24 -6.31 -21.15
C ASP A 116 7.80 -7.01 -19.85
N ASN A 117 7.86 -6.28 -18.72
CA ASN A 117 7.40 -6.75 -17.41
C ASN A 117 6.78 -5.59 -16.64
N PRO A 118 5.65 -5.03 -17.10
CA PRO A 118 5.14 -3.76 -16.63
C PRO A 118 4.57 -3.83 -15.22
N ALA A 119 4.84 -2.79 -14.45
CA ALA A 119 4.05 -2.45 -13.28
C ALA A 119 2.66 -1.99 -13.75
N LYS A 120 1.60 -2.47 -13.08
CA LYS A 120 0.21 -2.16 -13.45
C LYS A 120 -0.54 -1.66 -12.22
N THR A 121 -1.02 -0.42 -12.27
CA THR A 121 -1.81 0.21 -11.20
C THR A 121 -3.05 0.87 -11.77
N GLN A 122 -4.22 0.49 -11.26
CA GLN A 122 -5.48 1.21 -11.49
C GLN A 122 -5.66 2.26 -10.40
N PHE A 123 -6.34 3.34 -10.73
CA PHE A 123 -6.66 4.36 -9.73
C PHE A 123 -7.99 5.07 -9.98
N PHE A 124 -8.58 5.51 -8.88
CA PHE A 124 -9.57 6.59 -8.80
C PHE A 124 -8.96 7.76 -8.04
N SER A 125 -9.45 8.97 -8.29
CA SER A 125 -9.09 10.13 -7.48
C SER A 125 -10.28 11.05 -7.25
N HIS A 126 -10.39 11.56 -6.03
CA HIS A 126 -11.41 12.50 -5.59
C HIS A 126 -10.75 13.74 -4.98
N SER A 127 -11.29 14.94 -5.27
CA SER A 127 -10.78 16.17 -4.65
C SER A 127 -11.28 16.27 -3.21
N VAL A 128 -10.37 16.58 -2.29
CA VAL A 128 -10.70 16.72 -0.85
C VAL A 128 -10.44 18.13 -0.32
N GLY A 129 -10.27 19.11 -1.23
CA GLY A 129 -9.99 20.50 -0.88
C GLY A 129 -8.52 20.87 -0.99
N ASP A 130 -8.20 22.14 -0.91
CA ASP A 130 -6.86 22.74 -0.84
C ASP A 130 -5.86 22.25 -1.90
N GLY A 131 -6.36 21.92 -3.09
CA GLY A 131 -5.53 21.36 -4.16
C GLY A 131 -5.08 19.93 -3.92
N ILE A 132 -5.57 19.28 -2.85
CA ILE A 132 -5.26 17.88 -2.50
C ILE A 132 -6.34 16.95 -3.07
N ARG A 133 -5.90 15.76 -3.46
CA ARG A 133 -6.77 14.69 -3.93
C ARG A 133 -6.47 13.40 -3.17
N LEU A 134 -7.54 12.71 -2.79
CA LEU A 134 -7.49 11.34 -2.30
C LEU A 134 -7.49 10.38 -3.50
N TYR A 135 -6.56 9.44 -3.51
CA TYR A 135 -6.44 8.38 -4.50
C TYR A 135 -6.78 7.05 -3.86
N LEU A 136 -7.61 6.26 -4.53
CA LEU A 136 -7.78 4.84 -4.28
C LEU A 136 -7.00 4.09 -5.37
N LEU A 137 -6.02 3.29 -4.97
CA LEU A 137 -5.05 2.64 -5.84
C LEU A 137 -5.21 1.12 -5.75
N LYS A 138 -5.25 0.44 -6.90
CA LYS A 138 -5.28 -1.02 -7.00
C LYS A 138 -4.08 -1.50 -7.80
N PRO A 139 -2.95 -1.85 -7.15
CA PRO A 139 -1.83 -2.46 -7.83
C PRO A 139 -2.13 -3.91 -8.19
N LEU A 140 -1.95 -4.28 -9.47
CA LEU A 140 -2.07 -5.66 -9.96
C LEU A 140 -0.70 -6.36 -9.96
N THR A 141 0.37 -5.63 -9.74
CA THR A 141 1.75 -6.11 -9.58
C THR A 141 2.30 -5.60 -8.24
N GLY A 142 3.51 -6.00 -7.86
CA GLY A 142 4.13 -5.64 -6.58
C GLY A 142 5.59 -5.21 -6.74
N LYS A 143 5.87 -4.24 -7.59
CA LYS A 143 7.25 -3.72 -7.76
C LYS A 143 7.62 -2.77 -6.63
N THR A 144 8.92 -2.67 -6.32
CA THR A 144 9.45 -1.71 -5.32
C THR A 144 9.02 -0.28 -5.67
N HIS A 145 8.50 0.46 -4.69
CA HIS A 145 8.01 1.83 -4.83
C HIS A 145 6.91 2.02 -5.91
N GLN A 146 6.22 0.95 -6.33
CA GLN A 146 5.33 0.99 -7.49
C GLN A 146 4.30 2.13 -7.44
N LEU A 147 3.59 2.30 -6.33
CA LEU A 147 2.53 3.31 -6.20
C LEU A 147 3.10 4.73 -6.14
N ARG A 148 4.24 4.90 -5.50
CA ARG A 148 5.00 6.14 -5.41
C ARG A 148 5.43 6.62 -6.81
N VAL A 149 6.03 5.70 -7.59
CA VAL A 149 6.42 5.94 -8.99
C VAL A 149 5.20 6.19 -9.87
N ALA A 150 4.11 5.43 -9.68
CA ALA A 150 2.90 5.59 -10.47
C ALA A 150 2.31 7.01 -10.33
N LEU A 151 2.14 7.51 -9.10
CA LEU A 151 1.59 8.84 -8.88
C LEU A 151 2.56 9.95 -9.32
N ALA A 152 3.87 9.81 -9.04
CA ALA A 152 4.88 10.76 -9.51
C ALA A 152 4.93 10.84 -11.05
N SER A 153 4.78 9.70 -11.75
CA SER A 153 4.81 9.64 -13.22
C SER A 153 3.65 10.38 -13.90
N ILE A 154 2.52 10.55 -13.21
CA ILE A 154 1.38 11.32 -13.70
C ILE A 154 1.34 12.76 -13.16
N GLY A 155 2.46 13.21 -12.55
CA GLY A 155 2.65 14.59 -12.09
C GLY A 155 1.98 14.93 -10.76
N VAL A 156 1.64 13.92 -9.95
CA VAL A 156 1.01 14.09 -8.64
C VAL A 156 1.72 13.21 -7.59
N PRO A 157 2.97 13.54 -7.21
CA PRO A 157 3.69 12.76 -6.21
C PRO A 157 2.93 12.74 -4.89
N ILE A 158 3.10 11.65 -4.13
CA ILE A 158 2.44 11.46 -2.84
C ILE A 158 2.89 12.54 -1.85
N LEU A 159 1.95 13.15 -1.15
CA LEU A 159 2.23 14.13 -0.09
C LEU A 159 3.10 13.48 1.01
N GLY A 160 4.17 14.15 1.40
CA GLY A 160 5.17 13.64 2.35
C GLY A 160 6.17 12.64 1.76
N ASP A 161 6.13 12.38 0.44
CA ASP A 161 7.12 11.56 -0.25
C ASP A 161 8.15 12.43 -0.97
N GLU A 162 9.02 13.06 -0.20
CA GLU A 162 10.05 13.97 -0.72
C GLU A 162 11.01 13.29 -1.71
N LEU A 163 11.23 11.97 -1.57
CA LEU A 163 12.08 11.20 -2.49
C LEU A 163 11.57 11.26 -3.93
N TYR A 164 10.25 11.32 -4.13
CA TYR A 164 9.60 11.40 -5.43
C TYR A 164 9.05 12.80 -5.76
N GLY A 165 9.43 13.82 -4.98
CA GLY A 165 9.07 15.21 -5.21
C GLY A 165 7.72 15.61 -4.63
N GLY A 166 7.20 14.87 -3.67
CA GLY A 166 6.05 15.29 -2.87
C GLY A 166 6.42 16.42 -1.92
N ASP A 167 5.47 17.32 -1.65
CA ASP A 167 5.64 18.37 -0.65
C ASP A 167 5.89 17.74 0.74
N ALA A 168 6.71 18.37 1.56
CA ALA A 168 6.94 17.97 2.94
C ALA A 168 5.63 17.95 3.75
N SER A 169 5.49 16.99 4.66
CA SER A 169 4.30 16.84 5.49
C SER A 169 4.62 16.07 6.78
N ASP A 170 3.64 15.95 7.67
CA ASP A 170 3.75 15.21 8.95
C ASP A 170 4.03 13.71 8.74
N ARG A 171 3.71 13.17 7.56
CA ARG A 171 4.01 11.78 7.15
C ARG A 171 3.95 11.59 5.64
N GLY A 172 4.45 10.47 5.15
CA GLY A 172 4.13 10.01 3.80
C GLY A 172 2.68 9.49 3.73
N TYR A 173 1.87 10.10 2.88
CA TYR A 173 0.43 9.83 2.78
C TYR A 173 0.13 8.66 1.84
N LEU A 174 0.67 7.48 2.18
CA LEU A 174 0.37 6.19 1.54
C LEU A 174 -0.02 5.18 2.60
N HIS A 175 -1.14 4.48 2.38
CA HIS A 175 -1.72 3.56 3.35
C HIS A 175 -2.28 2.31 2.67
N ALA A 176 -1.85 1.12 3.10
CA ALA A 176 -2.39 -0.17 2.68
C ALA A 176 -3.76 -0.38 3.34
N TYR A 177 -4.83 -0.05 2.60
CA TYR A 177 -6.19 0.13 3.12
C TYR A 177 -6.96 -1.17 3.23
N SER A 178 -6.93 -2.01 2.17
CA SER A 178 -7.70 -3.26 2.15
C SER A 178 -6.94 -4.38 1.48
N LEU A 179 -7.12 -5.60 2.02
CA LEU A 179 -6.58 -6.86 1.53
C LEU A 179 -7.70 -7.88 1.38
N ASN A 180 -7.81 -8.51 0.21
CA ASN A 180 -8.77 -9.58 -0.05
C ASN A 180 -8.01 -10.78 -0.63
N PHE A 181 -8.18 -11.95 -0.02
CA PHE A 181 -7.51 -13.18 -0.44
C PHE A 181 -8.30 -14.41 0.03
N SER A 182 -7.91 -15.59 -0.45
CA SER A 182 -8.43 -16.86 0.05
C SER A 182 -7.30 -17.67 0.66
N TYR A 183 -7.54 -18.29 1.81
CA TYR A 183 -6.59 -19.17 2.47
C TYR A 183 -7.32 -20.43 2.97
N LYS A 184 -6.81 -21.63 2.64
CA LYS A 184 -7.46 -22.91 2.97
C LYS A 184 -8.96 -22.94 2.59
N ALA A 185 -9.28 -22.47 1.36
CA ALA A 185 -10.64 -22.38 0.81
C ALA A 185 -11.58 -21.39 1.53
N GLN A 186 -11.12 -20.64 2.52
CA GLN A 186 -11.86 -19.59 3.18
C GLN A 186 -11.47 -18.22 2.59
N ALA A 187 -12.47 -17.37 2.32
CA ALA A 187 -12.24 -15.98 1.89
C ALA A 187 -12.03 -15.08 3.10
N TYR A 188 -11.05 -14.21 2.98
CA TYR A 188 -10.71 -13.20 4.00
C TYR A 188 -10.70 -11.81 3.37
N GLN A 189 -11.25 -10.87 4.08
CA GLN A 189 -11.26 -9.45 3.73
C GLN A 189 -10.98 -8.63 4.98
N TYR A 190 -9.92 -7.82 4.92
CA TYR A 190 -9.53 -6.91 5.98
C TYR A 190 -9.44 -5.50 5.42
N SER A 191 -9.97 -4.54 6.15
CA SER A 191 -9.85 -3.12 5.82
C SER A 191 -9.58 -2.32 7.09
N VAL A 192 -8.71 -1.32 7.00
CA VAL A 192 -8.39 -0.44 8.11
C VAL A 192 -8.21 0.99 7.60
N ALA A 193 -8.92 1.93 8.20
CA ALA A 193 -8.74 3.35 7.91
C ALA A 193 -7.35 3.83 8.38
N PRO A 194 -6.76 4.86 7.74
CA PRO A 194 -5.48 5.40 8.19
C PRO A 194 -5.54 5.85 9.67
N PRO A 195 -4.69 5.30 10.56
CA PRO A 195 -4.77 5.59 12.00
C PRO A 195 -4.16 6.94 12.38
N SER A 196 -3.46 7.60 11.46
CA SER A 196 -2.74 8.85 11.73
C SER A 196 -2.57 9.67 10.45
N GLY A 197 -2.20 10.94 10.62
CA GLY A 197 -1.99 11.92 9.57
C GLY A 197 -3.11 12.96 9.55
N VAL A 198 -2.76 14.24 9.68
CA VAL A 198 -3.72 15.34 9.75
C VAL A 198 -4.63 15.35 8.53
N ALA A 199 -4.06 15.22 7.34
CA ALA A 199 -4.83 15.26 6.09
C ALA A 199 -5.71 14.02 5.87
N PHE A 200 -5.33 12.82 6.35
CA PHE A 200 -6.20 11.65 6.31
C PHE A 200 -7.43 11.77 7.22
N ASN A 201 -7.33 12.55 8.29
CA ASN A 201 -8.42 12.77 9.25
C ASN A 201 -9.30 13.97 8.87
N SER A 202 -9.11 14.57 7.70
CA SER A 202 -9.99 15.66 7.26
C SER A 202 -11.41 15.15 6.97
N PRO A 203 -12.46 15.94 7.25
CA PRO A 203 -13.85 15.55 7.02
C PRO A 203 -14.11 15.07 5.58
N ALA A 204 -13.54 15.75 4.58
CA ALA A 204 -13.71 15.38 3.17
C ALA A 204 -13.08 14.02 2.83
N VAL A 205 -11.97 13.63 3.46
CA VAL A 205 -11.38 12.29 3.30
C VAL A 205 -12.27 11.24 3.97
N ILE A 206 -12.73 11.50 5.19
CA ILE A 206 -13.60 10.58 5.94
C ILE A 206 -14.89 10.32 5.16
N GLU A 207 -15.53 11.37 4.63
CA GLU A 207 -16.74 11.25 3.79
C GLU A 207 -16.48 10.41 2.54
N GLN A 208 -15.38 10.68 1.82
CA GLN A 208 -15.03 9.92 0.62
C GLN A 208 -14.72 8.44 0.93
N LEU A 209 -14.12 8.14 2.07
CA LEU A 209 -13.85 6.77 2.49
C LEU A 209 -15.14 5.96 2.72
N GLN A 210 -16.23 6.58 3.14
CA GLN A 210 -17.53 5.91 3.24
C GLN A 210 -18.01 5.39 1.88
N GLN A 211 -17.72 6.11 0.78
CA GLN A 211 -18.05 5.67 -0.59
C GLN A 211 -17.10 4.58 -1.09
N TRP A 212 -15.94 4.41 -0.47
CA TRP A 212 -14.90 3.44 -0.87
C TRP A 212 -14.70 2.30 0.14
N GLN A 213 -15.73 2.03 0.99
CA GLN A 213 -15.66 0.96 2.00
C GLN A 213 -15.46 -0.44 1.41
N SER A 214 -16.02 -0.67 0.21
CA SER A 214 -15.91 -1.94 -0.53
C SER A 214 -15.22 -1.72 -1.88
N PRO A 215 -13.90 -1.49 -1.90
CA PRO A 215 -13.19 -1.13 -3.11
C PRO A 215 -13.19 -2.24 -4.18
N GLU A 216 -13.42 -3.49 -3.79
CA GLU A 216 -13.57 -4.63 -4.70
C GLU A 216 -14.84 -4.58 -5.54
N GLN A 217 -15.87 -3.90 -5.06
CA GLN A 217 -17.18 -3.78 -5.74
C GLN A 217 -17.23 -2.62 -6.73
N LEU A 218 -16.22 -1.75 -6.73
CA LEU A 218 -16.18 -0.60 -7.64
C LEU A 218 -15.96 -1.05 -9.08
N THR A 219 -16.57 -0.32 -10.02
CA THR A 219 -16.33 -0.52 -11.46
C THR A 219 -14.98 0.07 -11.86
N TRP A 220 -13.92 -0.73 -11.71
CA TRP A 220 -12.55 -0.29 -12.01
C TRP A 220 -12.36 0.01 -13.49
N PRO A 221 -11.55 1.04 -13.85
CA PRO A 221 -11.27 1.40 -15.23
C PRO A 221 -10.76 0.21 -16.04
N LYS A 222 -11.33 -0.03 -17.22
CA LYS A 222 -10.80 -1.04 -18.16
C LYS A 222 -9.60 -0.48 -18.93
N VAL A 223 -8.64 -1.34 -19.29
CA VAL A 223 -7.60 -0.99 -20.26
C VAL A 223 -8.29 -0.85 -21.61
N LYS A 224 -8.09 0.30 -22.26
CA LYS A 224 -8.54 0.51 -23.64
C LYS A 224 -7.56 -0.11 -24.61
#